data_94f70e3abc57815df3b4028d66efe910
#
_entry.id   94f70e3abc57815df3b4028d66efe910
#
_cell.length_a   1.000
_cell.length_b   1.000
_cell.length_c   1.000
_cell.angle_alpha   90.00
_cell.angle_beta   90.00
_cell.angle_gamma   90.00
#
_symmetry.space_group_name_H-M   'P 1'
#
loop_
_entity.id
_entity.type
_entity.pdbx_description
1 polymer ?
#
loop_
_entity_poly.entity_id
_entity_poly.type
_entity_poly.pdbx_seq_one_letter_code
_entity_poly.pdbx_strand_id
1 'polypeptide(L)'
;AVVVQVEAAFAAYNQVKKTIPLMEKSLELQELTLQMTQKRQQLGQATQIDVLNAQKSLQSLQSTLTQTKAGLQAQHQQLCVQTGWSYDAEPDIQDLPQADLTQIAAMNLAADTQTALEQNLSLQSNKRGYANMAEGSADKKNMDRTIKNQEQTIRSGMQTLYNDIMQKQTALQLADASLAAETQTMN
;
A
#
# COMPACT_ATOMS: atom_id res chain seq x y z
N ALA A 1 -7.79 -6.96 -16.03
CA ALA A 1 -6.36 -6.76 -15.79
C ALA A 1 -5.99 -5.27 -15.69
N VAL A 2 -6.31 -4.44 -16.69
CA VAL A 2 -5.94 -3.00 -16.72
C VAL A 2 -6.57 -2.23 -15.56
N VAL A 3 -7.86 -2.39 -15.29
CA VAL A 3 -8.57 -1.68 -14.21
C VAL A 3 -7.90 -1.91 -12.84
N VAL A 4 -7.60 -3.15 -12.48
CA VAL A 4 -6.94 -3.49 -11.22
C VAL A 4 -5.55 -2.86 -11.11
N GLN A 5 -4.82 -2.74 -12.23
CA GLN A 5 -3.51 -2.08 -12.25
C GLN A 5 -3.63 -0.57 -12.01
N VAL A 6 -4.62 0.07 -12.62
CA VAL A 6 -4.90 1.49 -12.41
C VAL A 6 -5.34 1.76 -10.98
N GLU A 7 -6.23 0.93 -10.41
CA GLU A 7 -6.66 1.02 -9.01
C GLU A 7 -5.47 0.86 -8.05
N ALA A 8 -4.59 -0.10 -8.29
CA ALA A 8 -3.39 -0.30 -7.48
C ALA A 8 -2.42 0.89 -7.59
N ALA A 9 -2.22 1.44 -8.80
CA ALA A 9 -1.39 2.63 -9.00
C ALA A 9 -1.99 3.87 -8.32
N PHE A 10 -3.32 4.04 -8.40
CA PHE A 10 -4.04 5.12 -7.71
C PHE A 10 -3.91 5.01 -6.19
N ALA A 11 -4.04 3.81 -5.63
CA ALA A 11 -3.84 3.56 -4.21
C ALA A 11 -2.40 3.89 -3.78
N ALA A 12 -1.39 3.44 -4.54
CA ALA A 12 0.02 3.71 -4.28
C ALA A 12 0.34 5.21 -4.33
N TYR A 13 -0.16 5.92 -5.34
CA TYR A 13 -0.03 7.38 -5.45
C TYR A 13 -0.59 8.09 -4.21
N ASN A 14 -1.82 7.76 -3.81
CA ASN A 14 -2.46 8.39 -2.66
C ASN A 14 -1.73 8.08 -1.34
N GLN A 15 -1.16 6.88 -1.20
CA GLN A 15 -0.35 6.52 -0.04
C GLN A 15 0.88 7.42 0.05
N VAL A 16 1.63 7.59 -1.04
CA VAL A 16 2.81 8.47 -1.08
C VAL A 16 2.41 9.93 -0.89
N LYS A 17 1.34 10.40 -1.54
CA LYS A 17 0.78 11.76 -1.36
C LYS A 17 0.55 12.09 0.13
N LYS A 18 -0.01 11.16 0.89
CA LYS A 18 -0.29 11.34 2.33
C LYS A 18 0.96 11.27 3.24
N THR A 19 2.06 10.69 2.79
CA THR A 19 3.30 10.67 3.58
C THR A 19 4.08 11.99 3.51
N ILE A 20 3.92 12.78 2.44
CA ILE A 20 4.66 14.04 2.25
C ILE A 20 4.43 15.04 3.39
N PRO A 21 3.19 15.37 3.81
CA PRO A 21 2.97 16.30 4.92
C PRO A 21 3.61 15.84 6.23
N LEU A 22 3.63 14.53 6.49
CA LEU A 22 4.28 13.95 7.67
C LEU A 22 5.81 14.14 7.61
N MET A 23 6.40 13.94 6.42
CA MET A 23 7.82 14.16 6.21
C MET A 23 8.19 15.65 6.35
N GLU A 24 7.33 16.56 5.87
CA GLU A 24 7.51 18.00 6.03
C GLU A 24 7.47 18.41 7.51
N LYS A 25 6.55 17.85 8.30
CA LYS A 25 6.53 18.06 9.76
C LYS A 25 7.75 17.47 10.47
N SER A 26 8.21 16.31 10.04
CA SER A 26 9.46 15.73 10.56
C SER A 26 10.67 16.63 10.22
N LEU A 27 10.67 17.25 9.06
CA LEU A 27 11.72 18.19 8.66
C LEU A 27 11.73 19.42 9.56
N GLU A 28 10.58 20.04 9.83
CA GLU A 28 10.44 21.16 10.78
C GLU A 28 10.98 20.79 12.17
N LEU A 29 10.65 19.60 12.69
CA LEU A 29 11.16 19.12 13.98
C LEU A 29 12.68 18.91 13.95
N GLN A 30 13.21 18.40 12.86
CA GLN A 30 14.66 18.20 12.71
C GLN A 30 15.42 19.53 12.62
N GLU A 31 14.84 20.55 11.99
CA GLU A 31 15.37 21.92 11.97
C GLU A 31 15.43 22.52 13.37
N LEU A 32 14.34 22.38 14.15
CA LEU A 32 14.32 22.81 15.55
C LEU A 32 15.36 22.05 16.38
N THR A 33 15.52 20.76 16.17
CA THR A 33 16.53 19.94 16.85
C THR A 33 17.94 20.44 16.55
N LEU A 34 18.23 20.77 15.29
CA LEU A 34 19.51 21.36 14.92
C LEU A 34 19.73 22.70 15.63
N GLN A 35 18.76 23.60 15.62
CA GLN A 35 18.84 24.91 16.29
C GLN A 35 19.08 24.75 17.80
N MET A 36 18.36 23.84 18.47
CA MET A 36 18.55 23.54 19.88
C MET A 36 19.95 22.99 20.17
N THR A 37 20.44 22.08 19.32
CA THR A 37 21.79 21.50 19.47
C THR A 37 22.87 22.57 19.30
N GLN A 38 22.71 23.48 18.35
CA GLN A 38 23.62 24.61 18.15
C GLN A 38 23.64 25.55 19.38
N LYS A 39 22.47 25.87 19.96
CA LYS A 39 22.39 26.69 21.18
C LYS A 39 23.05 25.97 22.38
N ARG A 40 22.82 24.68 22.53
CA ARG A 40 23.48 23.88 23.58
C ARG A 40 24.99 23.84 23.40
N GLN A 41 25.47 23.75 22.16
CA GLN A 41 26.90 23.83 21.87
C GLN A 41 27.49 25.17 22.26
N GLN A 42 26.81 26.29 21.95
CA GLN A 42 27.25 27.64 22.37
C GLN A 42 27.35 27.76 23.90
N LEU A 43 26.54 27.03 24.64
CA LEU A 43 26.56 26.98 26.12
C LEU A 43 27.53 25.93 26.68
N GLY A 44 28.31 25.25 25.83
CA GLY A 44 29.22 24.19 26.22
C GLY A 44 28.53 22.86 26.63
N GLN A 45 27.24 22.71 26.33
CA GLN A 45 26.42 21.54 26.71
C GLN A 45 26.25 20.51 25.56
N ALA A 46 26.80 20.77 24.41
CA ALA A 46 26.84 19.83 23.26
C ALA A 46 28.17 20.01 22.54
N THR A 47 28.59 18.97 21.83
CA THR A 47 29.84 18.96 21.06
C THR A 47 29.60 19.44 19.63
N GLN A 48 30.68 19.78 18.93
CA GLN A 48 30.64 20.04 17.47
C GLN A 48 30.16 18.79 16.70
N ILE A 49 30.47 17.61 17.19
CA ILE A 49 30.04 16.34 16.58
C ILE A 49 28.52 16.21 16.67
N ASP A 50 27.89 16.60 17.77
CA ASP A 50 26.44 16.58 17.92
C ASP A 50 25.75 17.49 16.89
N VAL A 51 26.30 18.70 16.67
CA VAL A 51 25.78 19.63 15.65
C VAL A 51 25.93 19.04 14.24
N LEU A 52 27.08 18.45 13.92
CA LEU A 52 27.31 17.82 12.62
C LEU A 52 26.36 16.63 12.40
N ASN A 53 26.10 15.83 13.41
CA ASN A 53 25.15 14.73 13.35
C ASN A 53 23.72 15.22 13.12
N ALA A 54 23.28 16.25 13.83
CA ALA A 54 21.96 16.86 13.62
C ALA A 54 21.84 17.45 12.21
N GLN A 55 22.88 18.11 11.71
CA GLN A 55 22.92 18.67 10.36
C GLN A 55 22.87 17.58 9.27
N LYS A 56 23.60 16.47 9.45
CA LYS A 56 23.57 15.32 8.56
C LYS A 56 22.19 14.68 8.53
N SER A 57 21.53 14.55 9.68
CA SER A 57 20.17 14.00 9.77
C SER A 57 19.16 14.88 9.02
N LEU A 58 19.25 16.20 9.19
CA LEU A 58 18.42 17.16 8.47
C LEU A 58 18.62 17.03 6.95
N GLN A 59 19.86 17.03 6.48
CA GLN A 59 20.19 16.90 5.06
C GLN A 59 19.70 15.58 4.47
N SER A 60 19.82 14.48 5.20
CA SER A 60 19.31 13.17 4.80
C SER A 60 17.79 13.20 4.61
N LEU A 61 17.06 13.80 5.55
CA LEU A 61 15.60 13.91 5.48
C LEU A 61 15.15 14.82 4.34
N GLN A 62 15.84 15.94 4.10
CA GLN A 62 15.61 16.82 2.94
C GLN A 62 15.78 16.09 1.61
N SER A 63 16.85 15.29 1.50
CA SER A 63 17.10 14.46 0.31
C SER A 63 15.99 13.43 0.09
N THR A 64 15.57 12.75 1.16
CA THR A 64 14.49 11.76 1.10
C THR A 64 13.16 12.41 0.70
N LEU A 65 12.82 13.58 1.25
CA LEU A 65 11.61 14.33 0.89
C LEU A 65 11.62 14.72 -0.59
N THR A 66 12.77 15.21 -1.08
CA THR A 66 12.94 15.57 -2.50
C THR A 66 12.74 14.38 -3.42
N GLN A 67 13.34 13.22 -3.09
CA GLN A 67 13.17 11.98 -3.84
C GLN A 67 11.72 11.48 -3.80
N THR A 68 11.06 11.56 -2.65
CA THR A 68 9.65 11.15 -2.50
C THR A 68 8.74 12.04 -3.34
N LYS A 69 8.95 13.36 -3.36
CA LYS A 69 8.20 14.29 -4.22
C LYS A 69 8.42 14.01 -5.72
N ALA A 70 9.66 13.75 -6.13
CA ALA A 70 9.96 13.35 -7.51
C ALA A 70 9.31 12.01 -7.88
N GLY A 71 9.34 11.03 -6.97
CA GLY A 71 8.65 9.75 -7.14
C GLY A 71 7.13 9.90 -7.26
N LEU A 72 6.52 10.78 -6.45
CA LEU A 72 5.09 11.09 -6.55
C LEU A 72 4.73 11.70 -7.90
N GLN A 73 5.55 12.63 -8.41
CA GLN A 73 5.35 13.22 -9.73
C GLN A 73 5.41 12.16 -10.85
N ALA A 74 6.37 11.24 -10.78
CA ALA A 74 6.46 10.13 -11.74
C ALA A 74 5.22 9.23 -11.68
N GLN A 75 4.71 8.92 -10.49
CA GLN A 75 3.47 8.14 -10.32
C GLN A 75 2.25 8.88 -10.87
N HIS A 76 2.17 10.22 -10.67
CA HIS A 76 1.12 11.07 -11.24
C HIS A 76 1.12 10.97 -12.78
N GLN A 77 2.27 11.16 -13.41
CA GLN A 77 2.43 11.06 -14.85
C GLN A 77 2.05 9.68 -15.39
N GLN A 78 2.45 8.62 -14.68
CA GLN A 78 2.06 7.26 -15.03
C GLN A 78 0.55 7.03 -14.98
N LEU A 79 -0.12 7.56 -13.94
CA LEU A 79 -1.59 7.50 -13.84
C LEU A 79 -2.27 8.27 -14.97
N CYS A 80 -1.77 9.46 -15.33
CA CYS A 80 -2.28 10.22 -16.46
C CYS A 80 -2.26 9.37 -17.73
N VAL A 81 -1.12 8.77 -18.07
CA VAL A 81 -0.99 7.92 -19.26
C VAL A 81 -1.90 6.70 -19.20
N GLN A 82 -1.99 6.02 -18.05
CA GLN A 82 -2.84 4.83 -17.88
C GLN A 82 -4.35 5.14 -18.00
N THR A 83 -4.76 6.36 -17.69
CA THR A 83 -6.15 6.82 -17.76
C THR A 83 -6.48 7.58 -19.05
N GLY A 84 -5.51 7.69 -19.97
CA GLY A 84 -5.72 8.32 -21.30
C GLY A 84 -5.48 9.83 -21.33
N TRP A 85 -4.93 10.41 -20.26
CA TRP A 85 -4.47 11.79 -20.26
C TRP A 85 -3.11 11.91 -20.93
N SER A 86 -2.74 13.14 -21.34
CA SER A 86 -1.36 13.38 -21.79
C SER A 86 -0.40 13.27 -20.60
N TYR A 87 0.88 12.93 -20.89
CA TYR A 87 1.92 12.74 -19.88
C TYR A 87 2.17 13.98 -19.01
N ASP A 88 2.00 15.16 -19.58
CA ASP A 88 2.19 16.47 -18.96
C ASP A 88 0.91 17.09 -18.40
N ALA A 89 -0.20 16.35 -18.44
CA ALA A 89 -1.45 16.80 -17.85
C ALA A 89 -1.34 16.85 -16.32
N GLU A 90 -1.99 17.83 -15.71
CA GLU A 90 -2.07 17.99 -14.26
C GLU A 90 -3.52 17.90 -13.75
N PRO A 91 -4.22 16.76 -13.94
CA PRO A 91 -5.54 16.58 -13.37
C PRO A 91 -5.46 16.53 -11.84
N ASP A 92 -6.46 17.07 -11.17
CA ASP A 92 -6.58 16.89 -9.72
C ASP A 92 -6.97 15.44 -9.40
N ILE A 93 -6.01 14.72 -8.83
CA ILE A 93 -6.22 13.34 -8.37
C ILE A 93 -6.79 13.38 -6.96
N GLN A 94 -8.04 12.96 -6.85
CA GLN A 94 -8.76 12.91 -5.59
C GLN A 94 -8.15 11.90 -4.61
N ASP A 95 -8.40 12.10 -3.32
CA ASP A 95 -7.99 11.16 -2.29
C ASP A 95 -8.79 9.86 -2.37
N LEU A 96 -8.19 8.77 -1.88
CA LEU A 96 -8.90 7.51 -1.71
C LEU A 96 -10.12 7.71 -0.80
N PRO A 97 -11.28 7.13 -1.15
CA PRO A 97 -12.41 7.08 -0.23
C PRO A 97 -12.01 6.35 1.06
N GLN A 98 -12.65 6.70 2.15
CA GLN A 98 -12.46 5.96 3.41
C GLN A 98 -12.90 4.51 3.24
N ALA A 99 -12.18 3.59 3.88
CA ALA A 99 -12.55 2.19 3.88
C ALA A 99 -13.92 2.00 4.56
N ASP A 100 -14.80 1.28 3.90
CA ASP A 100 -16.10 0.92 4.46
C ASP A 100 -15.93 -0.24 5.45
N LEU A 101 -15.83 0.10 6.72
CA LEU A 101 -15.67 -0.87 7.80
C LEU A 101 -16.86 -1.84 7.92
N THR A 102 -18.04 -1.45 7.41
CA THR A 102 -19.23 -2.33 7.44
C THR A 102 -19.10 -3.45 6.42
N GLN A 103 -18.54 -3.16 5.24
CA GLN A 103 -18.21 -4.17 4.24
C GLN A 103 -17.12 -5.12 4.75
N ILE A 104 -16.09 -4.60 5.42
CA ILE A 104 -15.03 -5.43 6.01
C ILE A 104 -15.62 -6.36 7.07
N ALA A 105 -16.50 -5.86 7.93
CA ALA A 105 -17.18 -6.68 8.96
C ALA A 105 -18.11 -7.76 8.37
N ALA A 106 -18.68 -7.51 7.18
CA ALA A 106 -19.56 -8.45 6.48
C ALA A 106 -18.81 -9.50 5.66
N MET A 107 -17.48 -9.41 5.52
CA MET A 107 -16.67 -10.35 4.75
C MET A 107 -16.76 -11.75 5.34
N ASN A 108 -16.93 -12.75 4.46
CA ASN A 108 -16.96 -14.17 4.83
C ASN A 108 -16.00 -14.95 3.93
N LEU A 109 -14.85 -15.34 4.49
CA LEU A 109 -13.81 -16.04 3.74
C LEU A 109 -14.31 -17.27 2.99
N ALA A 110 -15.19 -18.07 3.59
CA ALA A 110 -15.70 -19.30 2.96
C ALA A 110 -16.61 -18.98 1.76
N ALA A 111 -17.56 -18.06 1.93
CA ALA A 111 -18.48 -17.64 0.88
C ALA A 111 -17.73 -16.91 -0.26
N ASP A 112 -16.82 -16.00 0.09
CA ASP A 112 -16.03 -15.23 -0.88
C ASP A 112 -15.07 -16.13 -1.66
N THR A 113 -14.47 -17.12 -1.00
CA THR A 113 -13.64 -18.13 -1.67
C THR A 113 -14.45 -18.98 -2.64
N GLN A 114 -15.66 -19.37 -2.27
CA GLN A 114 -16.54 -20.12 -3.16
C GLN A 114 -16.92 -19.28 -4.39
N THR A 115 -17.28 -18.03 -4.19
CA THR A 115 -17.56 -17.08 -5.29
C THR A 115 -16.33 -16.88 -6.19
N ALA A 116 -15.14 -16.75 -5.62
CA ALA A 116 -13.90 -16.62 -6.39
C ALA A 116 -13.61 -17.85 -7.25
N LEU A 117 -13.87 -19.05 -6.73
CA LEU A 117 -13.73 -20.29 -7.49
C LEU A 117 -14.73 -20.39 -8.65
N GLU A 118 -15.98 -19.96 -8.41
CA GLU A 118 -17.04 -20.01 -9.42
C GLU A 118 -16.87 -18.97 -10.50
N GLN A 119 -16.35 -17.79 -10.17
CA GLN A 119 -16.19 -16.68 -11.13
C GLN A 119 -14.82 -16.64 -11.82
N ASN A 120 -13.87 -17.51 -11.45
CA ASN A 120 -12.56 -17.52 -12.09
C ASN A 120 -12.64 -18.09 -13.51
N LEU A 121 -12.54 -17.21 -14.50
CA LEU A 121 -12.67 -17.56 -15.91
C LEU A 121 -11.65 -18.62 -16.38
N SER A 122 -10.41 -18.55 -15.89
CA SER A 122 -9.36 -19.52 -16.22
C SER A 122 -9.69 -20.91 -15.67
N LEU A 123 -10.15 -20.98 -14.41
CA LEU A 123 -10.58 -22.23 -13.79
C LEU A 123 -11.79 -22.83 -14.53
N GLN A 124 -12.77 -22.00 -14.88
CA GLN A 124 -13.94 -22.44 -15.65
C GLN A 124 -13.53 -22.97 -17.03
N SER A 125 -12.60 -22.29 -17.73
CA SER A 125 -12.09 -22.73 -19.03
C SER A 125 -11.39 -24.09 -18.90
N ASN A 126 -10.55 -24.28 -17.90
CA ASN A 126 -9.87 -25.54 -17.64
C ASN A 126 -10.86 -26.67 -17.30
N LYS A 127 -11.91 -26.41 -16.52
CA LYS A 127 -12.97 -27.37 -16.19
C LYS A 127 -13.76 -27.78 -17.45
N ARG A 128 -14.07 -26.84 -18.33
CA ARG A 128 -14.72 -27.13 -19.63
C ARG A 128 -13.81 -27.97 -20.51
N GLY A 129 -12.52 -27.62 -20.60
CA GLY A 129 -11.53 -28.39 -21.36
C GLY A 129 -11.41 -29.81 -20.84
N TYR A 130 -11.34 -30.00 -19.52
CA TYR A 130 -11.30 -31.31 -18.86
C TYR A 130 -12.51 -32.18 -19.19
N ALA A 131 -13.71 -31.60 -19.20
CA ALA A 131 -14.94 -32.33 -19.53
C ALA A 131 -14.94 -32.92 -20.95
N ASN A 132 -14.23 -32.27 -21.90
CA ASN A 132 -14.16 -32.69 -23.31
C ASN A 132 -12.97 -33.63 -23.63
N MET A 133 -12.14 -33.98 -22.60
CA MET A 133 -10.99 -34.86 -22.79
C MET A 133 -11.38 -36.35 -22.67
N ALA A 134 -10.68 -37.21 -23.42
CA ALA A 134 -10.88 -38.66 -23.38
C ALA A 134 -10.60 -39.25 -22.00
N GLU A 135 -11.49 -40.11 -21.51
CA GLU A 135 -11.32 -40.79 -20.21
C GLU A 135 -10.02 -41.60 -20.19
N GLY A 136 -9.33 -41.52 -19.03
CA GLY A 136 -8.09 -42.26 -18.78
C GLY A 136 -6.85 -41.73 -19.50
N SER A 137 -6.98 -40.72 -20.36
CA SER A 137 -5.83 -40.11 -21.06
C SER A 137 -4.85 -39.45 -20.09
N ALA A 138 -3.58 -39.39 -20.47
CA ALA A 138 -2.55 -38.67 -19.71
C ALA A 138 -2.87 -37.17 -19.62
N ASP A 139 -3.40 -36.59 -20.68
CA ASP A 139 -3.78 -35.18 -20.73
C ASP A 139 -4.91 -34.86 -19.79
N LYS A 140 -5.92 -35.74 -19.67
CA LYS A 140 -7.00 -35.56 -18.71
C LYS A 140 -6.49 -35.61 -17.27
N LYS A 141 -5.57 -36.51 -16.94
CA LYS A 141 -4.92 -36.59 -15.63
C LYS A 141 -4.08 -35.34 -15.33
N ASN A 142 -3.37 -34.83 -16.31
CA ASN A 142 -2.60 -33.58 -16.15
C ASN A 142 -3.50 -32.37 -15.95
N MET A 143 -4.61 -32.29 -16.69
CA MET A 143 -5.60 -31.22 -16.54
C MET A 143 -6.28 -31.27 -15.15
N ASP A 144 -6.60 -32.45 -14.63
CA ASP A 144 -7.12 -32.61 -13.26
C ASP A 144 -6.17 -32.04 -12.21
N ARG A 145 -4.86 -32.36 -12.33
CA ARG A 145 -3.82 -31.78 -11.46
C ARG A 145 -3.75 -30.27 -11.58
N THR A 146 -3.82 -29.75 -12.80
CA THR A 146 -3.81 -28.30 -13.04
C THR A 146 -4.99 -27.60 -12.39
N ILE A 147 -6.21 -28.16 -12.53
CA ILE A 147 -7.43 -27.66 -11.90
C ILE A 147 -7.29 -27.64 -10.36
N LYS A 148 -6.86 -28.77 -9.76
CA LYS A 148 -6.67 -28.89 -8.32
C LYS A 148 -5.64 -27.88 -7.78
N ASN A 149 -4.51 -27.72 -8.48
CA ASN A 149 -3.49 -26.74 -8.11
C ASN A 149 -4.03 -25.31 -8.22
N GLN A 150 -4.80 -25.02 -9.24
CA GLN A 150 -5.40 -23.70 -9.46
C GLN A 150 -6.46 -23.39 -8.36
N GLU A 151 -7.30 -24.36 -8.01
CA GLU A 151 -8.24 -24.22 -6.90
C GLU A 151 -7.52 -23.97 -5.57
N GLN A 152 -6.44 -24.71 -5.31
CA GLN A 152 -5.62 -24.50 -4.11
C GLN A 152 -4.96 -23.11 -4.09
N THR A 153 -4.47 -22.63 -5.21
CA THR A 153 -3.90 -21.29 -5.34
C THR A 153 -4.92 -20.19 -5.07
N ILE A 154 -6.15 -20.36 -5.60
CA ILE A 154 -7.25 -19.42 -5.33
C ILE A 154 -7.59 -19.42 -3.84
N ARG A 155 -7.74 -20.58 -3.21
CA ARG A 155 -8.04 -20.70 -1.79
C ARG A 155 -6.98 -20.06 -0.90
N SER A 156 -5.69 -20.35 -1.16
CA SER A 156 -4.60 -19.77 -0.39
C SER A 156 -4.47 -18.27 -0.62
N GLY A 157 -4.71 -17.80 -1.85
CA GLY A 157 -4.74 -16.37 -2.18
C GLY A 157 -5.85 -15.62 -1.43
N MET A 158 -7.06 -16.19 -1.38
CA MET A 158 -8.18 -15.62 -0.63
C MET A 158 -7.90 -15.56 0.87
N GLN A 159 -7.30 -16.63 1.44
CA GLN A 159 -6.88 -16.63 2.85
C GLN A 159 -5.86 -15.54 3.16
N THR A 160 -4.87 -15.37 2.28
CA THR A 160 -3.84 -14.32 2.44
C THR A 160 -4.48 -12.94 2.39
N LEU A 161 -5.32 -12.66 1.39
CA LEU A 161 -6.02 -11.38 1.27
C LEU A 161 -6.89 -11.07 2.48
N TYR A 162 -7.61 -12.07 2.98
CA TYR A 162 -8.43 -11.92 4.19
C TYR A 162 -7.57 -11.56 5.40
N ASN A 163 -6.48 -12.29 5.62
CA ASN A 163 -5.55 -12.00 6.72
C ASN A 163 -4.93 -10.61 6.61
N ASP A 164 -4.54 -10.19 5.40
CA ASP A 164 -3.99 -8.86 5.15
C ASP A 164 -4.99 -7.76 5.48
N ILE A 165 -6.26 -7.91 5.07
CA ILE A 165 -7.33 -6.95 5.39
C ILE A 165 -7.54 -6.85 6.91
N MET A 166 -7.64 -7.98 7.60
CA MET A 166 -7.82 -8.01 9.06
C MET A 166 -6.63 -7.38 9.79
N GLN A 167 -5.41 -7.65 9.32
CA GLN A 167 -4.20 -7.02 9.86
C GLN A 167 -4.21 -5.49 9.66
N LYS A 168 -4.60 -5.01 8.48
CA LYS A 168 -4.71 -3.58 8.19
C LYS A 168 -5.81 -2.90 9.01
N GLN A 169 -6.93 -3.57 9.22
CA GLN A 169 -8.01 -3.09 10.08
C GLN A 169 -7.51 -2.92 11.53
N THR A 170 -6.80 -3.93 12.06
CA THR A 170 -6.21 -3.86 13.40
C THR A 170 -5.18 -2.74 13.51
N ALA A 171 -4.34 -2.56 12.50
CA ALA A 171 -3.36 -1.48 12.45
C ALA A 171 -4.03 -0.10 12.44
N LEU A 172 -5.14 0.06 11.70
CA LEU A 172 -5.92 1.30 11.69
C LEU A 172 -6.49 1.60 13.08
N GLN A 173 -7.13 0.62 13.72
CA GLN A 173 -7.68 0.79 15.07
C GLN A 173 -6.61 1.18 16.09
N LEU A 174 -5.42 0.59 16.00
CA LEU A 174 -4.29 0.93 16.86
C LEU A 174 -3.79 2.36 16.60
N ALA A 175 -3.70 2.77 15.33
CA ALA A 175 -3.30 4.13 14.97
C ALA A 175 -4.30 5.17 15.50
N ASP A 176 -5.60 4.92 15.37
CA ASP A 176 -6.66 5.78 15.88
C ASP A 176 -6.60 5.90 17.42
N ALA A 177 -6.40 4.78 18.11
CA ALA A 177 -6.23 4.78 19.57
C ALA A 177 -4.98 5.54 20.02
N SER A 178 -3.85 5.38 19.32
CA SER A 178 -2.62 6.12 19.59
C SER A 178 -2.80 7.63 19.39
N LEU A 179 -3.44 8.03 18.30
CA LEU A 179 -3.74 9.42 18.01
C LEU A 179 -4.64 10.05 19.09
N ALA A 180 -5.67 9.32 19.52
CA ALA A 180 -6.55 9.77 20.60
C ALA A 180 -5.79 9.96 21.91
N ALA A 181 -4.90 9.03 22.27
CA ALA A 181 -4.07 9.11 23.47
C ALA A 181 -3.09 10.29 23.41
N GLU A 182 -2.41 10.50 22.29
CA GLU A 182 -1.51 11.65 22.11
C GLU A 182 -2.25 12.98 22.19
N THR A 183 -3.43 13.07 21.61
CA THR A 183 -4.27 14.27 21.68
C THR A 183 -4.69 14.60 23.11
N GLN A 184 -4.95 13.59 23.95
CA GLN A 184 -5.27 13.78 25.37
C GLN A 184 -4.07 14.22 26.19
N THR A 185 -2.86 13.84 25.82
CA THR A 185 -1.64 14.24 26.56
C THR A 185 -1.18 15.67 26.23
N MET A 186 -1.64 16.25 25.12
CA MET A 186 -1.30 17.62 24.70
C MET A 186 -2.26 18.69 25.25
N ASN A 187 -3.39 18.28 25.84
CA ASN A 187 -4.37 19.18 26.48
C ASN A 187 -4.21 19.18 27.99
#